data_0cc168676adcc42b1b6072de7b4193a9
#
_entry.id   0cc168676adcc42b1b6072de7b4193a9
#
_cell.length_a   1.000
_cell.length_b   1.000
_cell.length_c   1.000
_cell.angle_alpha   90.00
_cell.angle_beta   90.00
_cell.angle_gamma   90.00
#
_symmetry.space_group_name_H-M   'P 1'
#
loop_
_entity.id
_entity.type
_entity.pdbx_description
1 polymer ?
#
loop_
_entity_poly.entity_id
_entity_poly.type
_entity_poly.pdbx_seq_one_letter_code
_entity_poly.pdbx_strand_id
1 'polypeptide(L)'
;KNLIITQFYCLILLIIAMNIQRVTESFKDLVKNRNTGMYAFWIHRITGIVITVFLFFHIWTLSAVFRGKDAYDYAISKFDTKFGYVFQYVLLLAVAIHLLNGIRITMSDFCGLTRSQKKLLWISIFVFLLIAAVGLVTVLL
;
A
#
# COMPACT_ATOMS: atom_id res chain seq x y z
N LYS A 1 -28.99 -29.48 -5.04
CA LYS A 1 -28.58 -28.06 -4.99
C LYS A 1 -27.56 -27.74 -3.87
N ASN A 2 -27.67 -28.43 -2.70
CA ASN A 2 -26.77 -28.13 -1.56
C ASN A 2 -25.35 -28.65 -1.76
N LEU A 3 -25.12 -29.69 -2.54
CA LEU A 3 -23.81 -30.30 -2.74
C LEU A 3 -22.81 -29.34 -3.46
N ILE A 4 -23.31 -28.65 -4.48
CA ILE A 4 -22.49 -27.68 -5.27
C ILE A 4 -22.11 -26.50 -4.41
N ILE A 5 -23.02 -25.99 -3.60
CA ILE A 5 -22.77 -24.85 -2.69
C ILE A 5 -21.74 -25.26 -1.64
N THR A 6 -21.88 -26.48 -1.06
CA THR A 6 -20.89 -26.97 -0.07
C THR A 6 -19.49 -27.14 -0.69
N GLN A 7 -19.40 -27.65 -1.92
CA GLN A 7 -18.13 -27.77 -2.62
C GLN A 7 -17.50 -26.39 -2.90
N PHE A 8 -18.31 -25.39 -3.25
CA PHE A 8 -17.83 -24.03 -3.50
C PHE A 8 -17.28 -23.37 -2.22
N TYR A 9 -17.98 -23.54 -1.08
CA TYR A 9 -17.49 -23.07 0.22
C TYR A 9 -16.20 -23.78 0.64
N CYS A 10 -16.12 -25.09 0.43
CA CYS A 10 -14.92 -25.86 0.73
C CYS A 10 -13.72 -25.38 -0.10
N LEU A 11 -13.93 -25.11 -1.38
CA LEU A 11 -12.88 -24.58 -2.27
C LEU A 11 -12.42 -23.18 -1.83
N ILE A 12 -13.34 -22.28 -1.49
CA ILE A 12 -13.03 -20.95 -0.99
C ILE A 12 -12.24 -21.03 0.32
N LEU A 13 -12.67 -21.85 1.26
CA LEU A 13 -11.96 -22.05 2.53
C LEU A 13 -10.57 -22.63 2.32
N LEU A 14 -10.41 -23.54 1.38
CA LEU A 14 -9.12 -24.15 1.03
C LEU A 14 -8.15 -23.10 0.41
N ILE A 15 -8.67 -22.24 -0.48
CA ILE A 15 -7.89 -21.12 -1.06
C ILE A 15 -7.48 -20.12 0.02
N ILE A 16 -8.38 -19.78 0.93
CA ILE A 16 -8.09 -18.88 2.05
C ILE A 16 -7.04 -19.50 2.98
N ALA A 17 -7.19 -20.78 3.36
CA ALA A 17 -6.24 -21.49 4.20
C ALA A 17 -4.85 -21.57 3.56
N MET A 18 -4.76 -21.87 2.26
CA MET A 18 -3.49 -21.87 1.51
C MET A 18 -2.84 -20.50 1.48
N ASN A 19 -3.61 -19.42 1.31
CA ASN A 19 -3.09 -18.06 1.32
C ASN A 19 -2.59 -17.66 2.72
N ILE A 20 -3.32 -18.01 3.79
CA ILE A 20 -2.90 -17.78 5.16
C ILE A 20 -1.60 -18.53 5.47
N GLN A 21 -1.48 -19.78 5.04
CA GLN A 21 -0.28 -20.59 5.24
C GLN A 21 0.93 -19.98 4.51
N ARG A 22 0.76 -19.52 3.26
CA ARG A 22 1.81 -18.81 2.52
C ARG A 22 2.25 -17.51 3.20
N VAL A 23 1.31 -16.76 3.76
CA VAL A 23 1.62 -15.53 4.52
C VAL A 23 2.40 -15.85 5.79
N THR A 24 1.99 -16.90 6.53
CA THR A 24 2.68 -17.31 7.76
C THR A 24 4.09 -17.85 7.51
N GLU A 25 4.29 -18.66 6.47
CA GLU A 25 5.63 -19.12 6.08
C GLU A 25 6.52 -17.95 5.62
N SER A 26 5.99 -17.04 4.79
CA SER A 26 6.72 -15.84 4.39
C SER A 26 7.06 -14.94 5.58
N PHE A 27 6.23 -14.90 6.62
CA PHE A 27 6.53 -14.15 7.85
C PHE A 27 7.63 -14.81 8.69
N LYS A 28 7.63 -16.14 8.77
CA LYS A 28 8.74 -16.89 9.43
C LYS A 28 10.06 -16.65 8.70
N ASP A 29 10.03 -16.62 7.36
CA ASP A 29 11.21 -16.32 6.55
C ASP A 29 11.72 -14.89 6.76
N LEU A 30 10.84 -13.91 7.01
CA LEU A 30 11.22 -12.54 7.38
C LEU A 30 12.04 -12.51 8.68
N VAL A 31 11.61 -13.28 9.67
CA VAL A 31 12.31 -13.33 10.97
C VAL A 31 13.64 -14.04 10.85
N LYS A 32 13.73 -15.08 10.01
CA LYS A 32 14.92 -15.92 9.83
C LYS A 32 15.95 -15.30 8.88
N ASN A 33 15.51 -14.68 7.80
CA ASN A 33 16.35 -14.08 6.75
C ASN A 33 16.20 -12.55 6.77
N ARG A 34 16.97 -11.86 7.58
CA ARG A 34 17.02 -10.38 7.64
C ARG A 34 17.72 -9.78 6.42
N ASN A 35 17.16 -10.01 5.24
CA ASN A 35 17.66 -9.42 3.99
C ASN A 35 16.85 -8.18 3.62
N THR A 36 17.53 -7.12 3.14
CA THR A 36 16.91 -5.86 2.71
C THR A 36 15.81 -6.06 1.66
N GLY A 37 15.95 -7.06 0.79
CA GLY A 37 14.92 -7.42 -0.20
C GLY A 37 13.62 -7.93 0.44
N MET A 38 13.72 -8.70 1.52
CA MET A 38 12.57 -9.22 2.27
C MET A 38 11.80 -8.10 2.97
N TYR A 39 12.50 -7.14 3.58
CA TYR A 39 11.84 -5.96 4.18
C TYR A 39 11.11 -5.13 3.14
N ALA A 40 11.73 -4.88 1.99
CA ALA A 40 11.11 -4.13 0.91
C ALA A 40 9.86 -4.85 0.35
N PHE A 41 9.87 -6.17 0.26
CA PHE A 41 8.72 -6.97 -0.15
C PHE A 41 7.54 -6.83 0.83
N TRP A 42 7.79 -6.93 2.15
CA TRP A 42 6.75 -6.80 3.15
C TRP A 42 6.18 -5.38 3.23
N ILE A 43 7.05 -4.38 3.21
CA ILE A 43 6.65 -2.96 3.18
C ILE A 43 5.76 -2.68 1.97
N HIS A 44 6.10 -3.22 0.80
CA HIS A 44 5.29 -3.06 -0.40
C HIS A 44 3.88 -3.67 -0.24
N ARG A 45 3.77 -4.85 0.35
CA ARG A 45 2.48 -5.49 0.61
C ARG A 45 1.64 -4.72 1.62
N ILE A 46 2.25 -4.30 2.73
CA ILE A 46 1.54 -3.53 3.78
C ILE A 46 1.05 -2.20 3.21
N THR A 47 1.90 -1.45 2.52
CA THR A 47 1.51 -0.20 1.88
C THR A 47 0.42 -0.41 0.82
N GLY A 48 0.47 -1.50 0.06
CA GLY A 48 -0.59 -1.86 -0.89
C GLY A 48 -1.95 -2.07 -0.22
N ILE A 49 -2.00 -2.77 0.91
CA ILE A 49 -3.24 -2.95 1.69
C ILE A 49 -3.75 -1.59 2.21
N VAL A 50 -2.86 -0.77 2.78
CA VAL A 50 -3.22 0.57 3.30
C VAL A 50 -3.82 1.44 2.19
N ILE A 51 -3.18 1.47 1.02
CA ILE A 51 -3.66 2.24 -0.14
C ILE A 51 -5.01 1.72 -0.64
N THR A 52 -5.20 0.39 -0.69
CA THR A 52 -6.47 -0.21 -1.11
C THR A 52 -7.61 0.16 -0.18
N VAL A 53 -7.41 0.08 1.14
CA VAL A 53 -8.40 0.50 2.13
C VAL A 53 -8.69 2.00 2.00
N PHE A 54 -7.65 2.82 1.86
CA PHE A 54 -7.82 4.25 1.63
C PHE A 54 -8.62 4.54 0.36
N LEU A 55 -8.31 3.86 -0.75
CA LEU A 55 -8.99 4.07 -2.03
C LEU A 55 -10.50 3.83 -1.90
N PHE A 56 -10.90 2.81 -1.14
CA PHE A 56 -12.31 2.54 -0.86
C PHE A 56 -12.99 3.73 -0.15
N PHE A 57 -12.38 4.25 0.91
CA PHE A 57 -12.90 5.43 1.63
C PHE A 57 -12.83 6.70 0.78
N HIS A 58 -11.80 6.85 -0.04
CA HIS A 58 -11.65 7.98 -0.95
C HIS A 58 -12.78 8.03 -1.98
N ILE A 59 -13.09 6.91 -2.63
CA ILE A 59 -14.22 6.81 -3.57
C ILE A 59 -15.53 7.12 -2.85
N TRP A 60 -15.72 6.62 -1.64
CA TRP A 60 -16.92 6.93 -0.86
C TRP A 60 -17.02 8.44 -0.58
N THR A 61 -15.95 9.06 -0.12
CA THR A 61 -15.94 10.52 0.13
C THR A 61 -16.23 11.30 -1.14
N LEU A 62 -15.60 10.95 -2.26
CA LEU A 62 -15.86 11.59 -3.56
C LEU A 62 -17.30 11.39 -4.05
N SER A 63 -17.94 10.28 -3.70
CA SER A 63 -19.35 10.05 -4.05
C SER A 63 -20.30 11.10 -3.47
N ALA A 64 -19.86 11.88 -2.47
CA ALA A 64 -20.62 13.01 -1.95
C ALA A 64 -20.91 14.10 -3.00
N VAL A 65 -20.08 14.18 -4.06
CA VAL A 65 -20.30 15.08 -5.21
C VAL A 65 -21.68 14.86 -5.84
N PHE A 66 -22.11 13.60 -5.94
CA PHE A 66 -23.43 13.27 -6.51
C PHE A 66 -24.62 13.69 -5.64
N ARG A 67 -24.37 14.05 -4.38
CA ARG A 67 -25.39 14.55 -3.44
C ARG A 67 -25.45 16.07 -3.37
N GLY A 68 -24.62 16.75 -4.16
CA GLY A 68 -24.57 18.21 -4.25
C GLY A 68 -23.39 18.84 -3.50
N LYS A 69 -23.21 20.15 -3.75
CA LYS A 69 -22.09 20.93 -3.25
C LYS A 69 -21.97 20.89 -1.73
N ASP A 70 -23.06 21.10 -1.03
CA ASP A 70 -23.06 21.18 0.44
C ASP A 70 -22.63 19.87 1.09
N ALA A 71 -23.04 18.74 0.51
CA ALA A 71 -22.63 17.41 0.97
C ALA A 71 -21.14 17.14 0.72
N TYR A 72 -20.62 17.61 -0.40
CA TYR A 72 -19.21 17.51 -0.74
C TYR A 72 -18.34 18.38 0.18
N ASP A 73 -18.71 19.65 0.36
CA ASP A 73 -17.99 20.59 1.22
C ASP A 73 -17.98 20.09 2.68
N TYR A 74 -19.08 19.54 3.16
CA TYR A 74 -19.14 18.89 4.47
C TYR A 74 -18.21 17.67 4.57
N ALA A 75 -18.15 16.82 3.54
CA ALA A 75 -17.29 15.64 3.54
C ALA A 75 -15.79 16.03 3.56
N ILE A 76 -15.40 17.08 2.82
CA ILE A 76 -14.02 17.57 2.77
C ILE A 76 -13.62 18.29 4.05
N SER A 77 -14.53 19.10 4.64
CA SER A 77 -14.23 19.86 5.87
C SER A 77 -13.79 18.98 7.04
N LYS A 78 -14.16 17.71 7.06
CA LYS A 78 -13.69 16.74 8.06
C LYS A 78 -12.19 16.43 7.97
N PHE A 79 -11.60 16.62 6.79
CA PHE A 79 -10.16 16.43 6.56
C PHE A 79 -9.36 17.73 6.72
N ASP A 80 -10.02 18.86 6.84
CA ASP A 80 -9.42 20.18 7.11
C ASP A 80 -9.16 20.33 8.62
N THR A 81 -8.40 19.42 9.17
CA THR A 81 -8.00 19.37 10.58
C THR A 81 -6.54 18.98 10.69
N LYS A 82 -5.88 19.34 11.80
CA LYS A 82 -4.49 18.92 12.04
C LYS A 82 -4.31 17.41 11.92
N PHE A 83 -5.27 16.63 12.37
CA PHE A 83 -5.26 15.18 12.21
C PHE A 83 -5.39 14.77 10.74
N GLY A 84 -6.25 15.45 9.99
CA GLY A 84 -6.42 15.22 8.55
C GLY A 84 -5.15 15.47 7.76
N TYR A 85 -4.41 16.55 8.05
CA TYR A 85 -3.12 16.83 7.40
C TYR A 85 -2.07 15.77 7.72
N VAL A 86 -1.95 15.35 8.98
CA VAL A 86 -1.05 14.26 9.36
C VAL A 86 -1.42 12.96 8.64
N PHE A 87 -2.71 12.65 8.57
CA PHE A 87 -3.20 11.46 7.86
C PHE A 87 -2.86 11.50 6.36
N GLN A 88 -3.08 12.65 5.71
CA GLN A 88 -2.73 12.85 4.29
C GLN A 88 -1.22 12.69 4.06
N TYR A 89 -0.39 13.22 4.97
CA TYR A 89 1.06 13.07 4.89
C TYR A 89 1.49 11.60 5.02
N VAL A 90 0.98 10.87 6.01
CA VAL A 90 1.27 9.44 6.17
C VAL A 90 0.85 8.64 4.93
N LEU A 91 -0.29 8.99 4.34
CA LEU A 91 -0.77 8.38 3.12
C LEU A 91 0.15 8.69 1.92
N LEU A 92 0.60 9.94 1.78
CA LEU A 92 1.60 10.32 0.77
C LEU A 92 2.85 9.45 0.88
N LEU A 93 3.36 9.26 2.10
CA LEU A 93 4.52 8.39 2.33
C LEU A 93 4.25 6.94 1.95
N ALA A 94 3.07 6.41 2.27
CA ALA A 94 2.69 5.05 1.90
C ALA A 94 2.63 4.87 0.38
N VAL A 95 2.03 5.82 -0.34
CA VAL A 95 1.98 5.83 -1.81
C VAL A 95 3.38 5.93 -2.41
N ALA A 96 4.23 6.83 -1.90
CA ALA A 96 5.60 7.01 -2.39
C ALA A 96 6.43 5.73 -2.23
N ILE A 97 6.37 5.09 -1.05
CA ILE A 97 7.07 3.82 -0.79
C ILE A 97 6.56 2.73 -1.74
N HIS A 98 5.24 2.60 -1.86
CA HIS A 98 4.63 1.57 -2.71
C HIS A 98 5.02 1.75 -4.17
N LEU A 99 4.93 2.96 -4.70
CA LEU A 99 5.28 3.29 -6.08
C LEU A 99 6.76 3.04 -6.37
N LEU A 100 7.66 3.59 -5.56
CA LEU A 100 9.10 3.47 -5.77
C LEU A 100 9.57 2.03 -5.67
N ASN A 101 9.03 1.27 -4.72
CA ASN A 101 9.36 -0.14 -4.59
C ASN A 101 8.74 -0.97 -5.72
N GLY A 102 7.54 -0.63 -6.18
CA GLY A 102 6.90 -1.23 -7.35
C GLY A 102 7.71 -1.01 -8.63
N ILE A 103 8.16 0.22 -8.89
CA ILE A 103 9.06 0.53 -10.02
C ILE A 103 10.35 -0.29 -9.92
N ARG A 104 10.95 -0.36 -8.73
CA ARG A 104 12.18 -1.16 -8.52
C ARG A 104 11.98 -2.63 -8.87
N ILE A 105 10.89 -3.24 -8.41
CA ILE A 105 10.57 -4.65 -8.70
C ILE A 105 10.37 -4.82 -10.20
N THR A 106 9.57 -3.98 -10.82
CA THR A 106 9.29 -4.03 -12.26
C THR A 106 10.57 -3.90 -13.10
N MET A 107 11.43 -2.93 -12.77
CA MET A 107 12.72 -2.76 -13.47
C MET A 107 13.65 -3.95 -13.26
N SER A 108 13.64 -4.55 -12.06
CA SER A 108 14.45 -5.74 -11.78
C SER A 108 14.01 -6.93 -12.64
N ASP A 109 12.70 -7.11 -12.79
CA ASP A 109 12.13 -8.28 -13.47
C ASP A 109 12.17 -8.12 -15.00
N PHE A 110 11.77 -6.95 -15.52
CA PHE A 110 11.69 -6.73 -16.98
C PHE A 110 13.03 -6.36 -17.63
N CYS A 111 13.88 -5.62 -16.92
CA CYS A 111 15.17 -5.16 -17.47
C CYS A 111 16.34 -6.07 -17.05
N GLY A 112 16.09 -7.18 -16.35
CA GLY A 112 17.14 -8.10 -15.92
C GLY A 112 18.15 -7.46 -14.94
N LEU A 113 17.78 -6.38 -14.25
CA LEU A 113 18.65 -5.60 -13.35
C LEU A 113 18.82 -6.24 -11.97
N THR A 114 18.70 -7.56 -11.87
CA THR A 114 18.85 -8.32 -10.62
C THR A 114 20.18 -8.08 -9.92
N ARG A 115 21.27 -7.90 -10.70
CA ARG A 115 22.60 -7.54 -10.15
C ARG A 115 22.66 -6.13 -9.56
N SER A 116 21.79 -5.23 -9.99
CA SER A 116 21.76 -3.82 -9.57
C SER A 116 20.70 -3.51 -8.51
N GLN A 117 20.04 -4.51 -7.94
CA GLN A 117 18.96 -4.34 -6.95
C GLN A 117 19.34 -3.46 -5.76
N LYS A 118 20.58 -3.57 -5.26
CA LYS A 118 21.07 -2.71 -4.17
C LYS A 118 21.17 -1.25 -4.58
N LYS A 119 21.64 -0.97 -5.80
CA LYS A 119 21.73 0.41 -6.32
C LYS A 119 20.33 1.00 -6.52
N LEU A 120 19.41 0.24 -7.12
CA LEU A 120 18.02 0.66 -7.30
C LEU A 120 17.33 0.94 -5.95
N LEU A 121 17.60 0.13 -4.93
CA LEU A 121 17.07 0.36 -3.58
C LEU A 121 17.56 1.70 -3.00
N TRP A 122 18.86 2.00 -3.08
CA TRP A 122 19.41 3.26 -2.58
C TRP A 122 18.87 4.49 -3.32
N ILE A 123 18.70 4.38 -4.65
CA ILE A 123 18.06 5.43 -5.46
C ILE A 123 16.62 5.64 -5.00
N SER A 124 15.86 4.56 -4.80
CA SER A 124 14.48 4.65 -4.30
C SER A 124 14.40 5.29 -2.92
N ILE A 125 15.31 4.96 -2.01
CA ILE A 125 15.39 5.57 -0.68
C ILE A 125 15.69 7.07 -0.80
N PHE A 126 16.64 7.45 -1.65
CA PHE A 126 16.99 8.86 -1.84
C PHE A 126 15.81 9.68 -2.38
N VAL A 127 15.13 9.16 -3.41
CA VAL A 127 13.93 9.80 -3.98
C VAL A 127 12.79 9.86 -2.95
N PHE A 128 12.61 8.80 -2.16
CA PHE A 128 11.63 8.79 -1.08
C PHE A 128 11.90 9.89 -0.05
N LEU A 129 13.15 10.06 0.37
CA LEU A 129 13.51 11.11 1.34
C LEU A 129 13.26 12.52 0.79
N LEU A 130 13.49 12.76 -0.51
CA LEU A 130 13.14 14.01 -1.14
C LEU A 130 11.63 14.27 -1.12
N ILE A 131 10.82 13.29 -1.50
CA ILE A 131 9.34 13.38 -1.47
C ILE A 131 8.87 13.64 -0.03
N ALA A 132 9.43 12.92 0.95
CA ALA A 132 9.08 13.07 2.35
C ALA A 132 9.42 14.48 2.87
N ALA A 133 10.59 15.01 2.52
CA ALA A 133 10.99 16.36 2.93
C ALA A 133 10.08 17.43 2.33
N VAL A 134 9.78 17.36 1.03
CA VAL A 134 8.87 18.30 0.36
C VAL A 134 7.47 18.20 0.96
N GLY A 135 6.94 16.99 1.14
CA GLY A 135 5.62 16.78 1.75
C GLY A 135 5.53 17.28 3.19
N LEU A 136 6.61 17.15 3.98
CA LEU A 136 6.65 17.71 5.34
C LEU A 136 6.58 19.24 5.35
N VAL A 137 7.31 19.87 4.45
CA VAL A 137 7.27 21.34 4.32
C VAL A 137 5.86 21.82 3.97
N THR A 138 5.16 21.15 3.06
CA THR A 138 3.79 21.53 2.67
C THR A 138 2.74 21.31 3.78
N VAL A 139 3.01 20.42 4.73
CA VAL A 139 2.12 20.20 5.89
C VAL A 139 2.38 21.17 7.03
N LEU A 140 3.62 21.71 7.13
CA LEU A 140 4.01 22.65 8.20
C LEU A 140 3.75 24.11 7.84
N LEU A 141 3.66 24.45 6.55
CA LEU A 141 3.33 25.80 6.04
C LEU A 141 1.83 25.98 5.86
#